data_dac5bdea4e5b1f28ccb2c646abcc24c1
#
_entry.id   dac5bdea4e5b1f28ccb2c646abcc24c1
#
_cell.length_a   1.000
_cell.length_b   1.000
_cell.length_c   1.000
_cell.angle_alpha   90.00
_cell.angle_beta   90.00
_cell.angle_gamma   90.00
#
_symmetry.space_group_name_H-M   'P 1'
#
loop_
_entity.id
_entity.type
_entity.pdbx_description
1 polymer ?
#
loop_
_entity_poly.entity_id
_entity_poly.type
_entity_poly.pdbx_seq_one_letter_code
_entity_poly.pdbx_strand_id
1 'polypeptide(L)'
;ASGSADVLAALGVRIDMPPALAARALAEANVTFLFAPAYHPAMKSVGPMRRELGIRTAFNLAGPLANPLGVSRQLVGVDRPLRVPVLARALAALGAVHALVVSNSGAGDELLPHGLTIVAEVAEGEVRLEEWTAATFGLPERDPREMAGGNAETNAAILRSILDGEEGPRRDAVLMNAAAALLVSGVALDLGDGMARAAASIDSGA
;
A
#
# COMPACT_ATOMS: atom_id res chain seq x y z
N ALA A 1 -14.27 5.66 -9.35
CA ALA A 1 -13.21 5.09 -8.52
C ALA A 1 -13.48 5.50 -7.07
N SER A 2 -13.30 4.58 -6.15
CA SER A 2 -13.42 4.81 -4.69
C SER A 2 -12.04 4.78 -4.05
N GLY A 3 -11.85 5.55 -2.98
CA GLY A 3 -10.64 5.50 -2.18
C GLY A 3 -10.64 4.29 -1.22
N SER A 4 -9.47 3.90 -0.71
CA SER A 4 -9.33 2.79 0.26
C SER A 4 -10.19 2.99 1.51
N ALA A 5 -10.30 4.23 2.00
CA ALA A 5 -11.14 4.57 3.16
C ALA A 5 -12.63 4.27 2.90
N ASP A 6 -13.12 4.56 1.68
CA ASP A 6 -14.51 4.32 1.32
C ASP A 6 -14.81 2.81 1.27
N VAL A 7 -13.86 2.02 0.74
CA VAL A 7 -13.98 0.55 0.69
C VAL A 7 -13.95 -0.05 2.09
N LEU A 8 -13.04 0.40 2.96
CA LEU A 8 -13.00 -0.06 4.35
C LEU A 8 -14.29 0.28 5.11
N ALA A 9 -14.85 1.49 4.89
CA ALA A 9 -16.14 1.85 5.47
C ALA A 9 -17.28 0.95 4.96
N ALA A 10 -17.30 0.61 3.65
CA ALA A 10 -18.28 -0.33 3.08
C ALA A 10 -18.11 -1.77 3.61
N LEU A 11 -16.91 -2.13 4.09
CA LEU A 11 -16.64 -3.39 4.80
C LEU A 11 -17.05 -3.36 6.28
N GLY A 12 -17.48 -2.19 6.79
CA GLY A 12 -17.88 -2.01 8.19
C GLY A 12 -16.73 -1.58 9.12
N VAL A 13 -15.55 -1.29 8.59
CA VAL A 13 -14.44 -0.76 9.39
C VAL A 13 -14.71 0.69 9.76
N ARG A 14 -14.57 1.02 11.02
CA ARG A 14 -14.66 2.40 11.51
C ARG A 14 -13.39 3.16 11.14
N ILE A 15 -13.47 4.02 10.12
CA ILE A 15 -12.31 4.77 9.59
C ILE A 15 -11.99 6.05 10.39
N ASP A 16 -12.96 6.63 11.09
CA ASP A 16 -12.87 7.89 11.84
C ASP A 16 -12.50 7.71 13.32
N MET A 17 -11.71 6.67 13.61
CA MET A 17 -11.31 6.35 14.98
C MET A 17 -10.47 7.48 15.61
N PRO A 18 -10.81 7.92 16.85
CA PRO A 18 -9.92 8.75 17.64
C PRO A 18 -8.58 8.04 17.90
N PRO A 19 -7.47 8.77 18.12
CA PRO A 19 -6.14 8.16 18.32
C PRO A 19 -6.10 7.08 19.42
N ALA A 20 -6.82 7.29 20.55
CA ALA A 20 -6.90 6.31 21.63
C ALA A 20 -7.58 5.00 21.20
N LEU A 21 -8.62 5.07 20.37
CA LEU A 21 -9.29 3.87 19.86
C LEU A 21 -8.44 3.17 18.80
N ALA A 22 -7.77 3.93 17.92
CA ALA A 22 -6.84 3.37 16.95
C ALA A 22 -5.65 2.65 17.64
N ALA A 23 -5.13 3.20 18.73
CA ALA A 23 -4.08 2.56 19.54
C ALA A 23 -4.59 1.26 20.19
N ARG A 24 -5.83 1.24 20.69
CA ARG A 24 -6.45 0.01 21.20
C ARG A 24 -6.65 -1.03 20.12
N ALA A 25 -7.15 -0.64 18.95
CA ALA A 25 -7.31 -1.56 17.81
C ALA A 25 -5.97 -2.19 17.43
N LEU A 26 -4.88 -1.40 17.39
CA LEU A 26 -3.54 -1.92 17.15
C LEU A 26 -3.10 -2.92 18.22
N ALA A 27 -3.35 -2.63 19.49
CA ALA A 27 -2.96 -3.49 20.61
C ALA A 27 -3.78 -4.80 20.70
N GLU A 28 -5.06 -4.76 20.34
CA GLU A 28 -5.99 -5.88 20.48
C GLU A 28 -6.07 -6.74 19.20
N ALA A 29 -6.01 -6.10 18.01
CA ALA A 29 -6.16 -6.76 16.72
C ALA A 29 -4.87 -6.80 15.87
N ASN A 30 -3.77 -6.24 16.36
CA ASN A 30 -2.48 -6.10 15.65
C ASN A 30 -2.55 -5.32 14.33
N VAL A 31 -3.66 -4.65 14.06
CA VAL A 31 -3.87 -3.81 12.88
C VAL A 31 -4.74 -2.60 13.23
N THR A 32 -4.48 -1.47 12.57
CA THR A 32 -5.32 -0.29 12.70
C THR A 32 -5.30 0.53 11.42
N PHE A 33 -6.36 1.31 11.20
CA PHE A 33 -6.44 2.25 10.08
C PHE A 33 -6.26 3.68 10.59
N LEU A 34 -5.26 4.39 10.05
CA LEU A 34 -4.98 5.78 10.40
C LEU A 34 -5.50 6.70 9.31
N PHE A 35 -6.70 7.24 9.52
CA PHE A 35 -7.30 8.16 8.56
C PHE A 35 -6.57 9.51 8.56
N ALA A 36 -5.77 9.77 7.53
CA ALA A 36 -4.87 10.91 7.45
C ALA A 36 -5.49 12.27 7.87
N PRO A 37 -6.74 12.63 7.52
CA PRO A 37 -7.35 13.87 7.97
C PRO A 37 -7.49 14.02 9.49
N ALA A 38 -7.55 12.91 10.24
CA ALA A 38 -7.65 12.93 11.69
C ALA A 38 -6.29 13.16 12.37
N TYR A 39 -5.20 12.76 11.70
CA TYR A 39 -3.84 12.79 12.26
C TYR A 39 -3.01 13.97 11.77
N HIS A 40 -3.46 14.69 10.74
CA HIS A 40 -2.76 15.86 10.18
C HIS A 40 -3.65 17.09 10.19
N PRO A 41 -3.98 17.68 11.35
CA PRO A 41 -4.90 18.82 11.46
C PRO A 41 -4.41 20.04 10.65
N ALA A 42 -3.09 20.24 10.54
CA ALA A 42 -2.52 21.31 9.70
C ALA A 42 -2.89 21.16 8.21
N MET A 43 -3.16 19.94 7.74
CA MET A 43 -3.60 19.69 6.38
C MET A 43 -5.04 20.15 6.11
N LYS A 44 -5.85 20.33 7.15
CA LYS A 44 -7.22 20.85 7.00
C LYS A 44 -7.23 22.29 6.49
N SER A 45 -6.30 23.11 6.96
CA SER A 45 -6.20 24.53 6.55
C SER A 45 -5.77 24.70 5.09
N VAL A 46 -4.95 23.79 4.56
CA VAL A 46 -4.50 23.84 3.16
C VAL A 46 -5.39 23.04 2.20
N GLY A 47 -6.33 22.27 2.73
CA GLY A 47 -7.26 21.44 1.94
C GLY A 47 -8.11 22.20 0.92
N PRO A 48 -8.76 23.31 1.28
CA PRO A 48 -9.50 24.16 0.35
C PRO A 48 -8.63 24.68 -0.79
N MET A 49 -7.46 25.23 -0.45
CA MET A 49 -6.50 25.76 -1.41
C MET A 49 -5.99 24.70 -2.40
N ARG A 50 -5.75 23.48 -1.92
CA ARG A 50 -5.37 22.34 -2.79
C ARG A 50 -6.47 21.95 -3.76
N ARG A 51 -7.74 21.98 -3.34
CA ARG A 51 -8.88 21.72 -4.23
C ARG A 51 -9.04 22.80 -5.29
N GLU A 52 -8.86 24.07 -4.93
CA GLU A 52 -8.93 25.19 -5.84
C GLU A 52 -7.82 25.15 -6.89
N LEU A 53 -6.58 24.82 -6.48
CA LEU A 53 -5.44 24.69 -7.38
C LEU A 53 -5.60 23.52 -8.36
N GLY A 54 -6.29 22.45 -7.99
CA GLY A 54 -6.54 21.28 -8.84
C GLY A 54 -5.29 20.54 -9.32
N ILE A 55 -4.11 20.87 -8.75
CA ILE A 55 -2.82 20.28 -9.12
C ILE A 55 -2.25 19.43 -7.97
N ARG A 56 -1.41 18.45 -8.30
CA ARG A 56 -0.65 17.70 -7.31
C ARG A 56 0.49 18.55 -6.77
N THR A 57 0.63 18.55 -5.46
CA THR A 57 1.64 19.32 -4.72
C THR A 57 2.57 18.39 -3.95
N ALA A 58 3.62 18.91 -3.34
CA ALA A 58 4.53 18.17 -2.45
C ALA A 58 3.78 17.46 -1.30
N PHE A 59 2.63 17.99 -0.87
CA PHE A 59 1.80 17.34 0.14
C PHE A 59 1.26 15.96 -0.27
N ASN A 60 1.21 15.64 -1.54
CA ASN A 60 0.83 14.30 -2.00
C ASN A 60 1.94 13.27 -1.73
N LEU A 61 3.18 13.72 -1.59
CA LEU A 61 4.34 12.89 -1.26
C LEU A 61 4.66 12.91 0.24
N ALA A 62 4.16 13.90 0.98
CA ALA A 62 4.46 14.05 2.39
C ALA A 62 3.75 13.03 3.30
N GLY A 63 2.60 12.46 2.86
CA GLY A 63 1.81 11.53 3.65
C GLY A 63 2.63 10.34 4.19
N PRO A 64 3.29 9.57 3.32
CA PRO A 64 4.13 8.43 3.77
C PRO A 64 5.31 8.84 4.65
N LEU A 65 5.81 10.07 4.52
CA LEU A 65 6.93 10.60 5.31
C LEU A 65 6.51 11.10 6.69
N ALA A 66 5.22 11.31 6.91
CA ALA A 66 4.64 11.88 8.12
C ALA A 66 3.71 10.89 8.85
N ASN A 67 4.02 9.59 8.82
CA ASN A 67 3.24 8.59 9.52
C ASN A 67 3.28 8.88 11.05
N PRO A 68 2.11 9.05 11.70
CA PRO A 68 2.06 9.45 13.11
C PRO A 68 2.62 8.39 14.08
N LEU A 69 2.78 7.14 13.64
CA LEU A 69 3.39 6.08 14.44
C LEU A 69 4.92 6.03 14.34
N GLY A 70 5.54 6.87 13.51
CA GLY A 70 6.99 6.88 13.33
C GLY A 70 7.53 5.53 12.86
N VAL A 71 6.81 4.83 11.98
CA VAL A 71 7.18 3.50 11.51
C VAL A 71 8.52 3.56 10.77
N SER A 72 9.39 2.60 11.06
CA SER A 72 10.71 2.45 10.41
C SER A 72 10.71 1.47 9.25
N ARG A 73 9.58 0.76 9.02
CA ARG A 73 9.41 -0.23 7.96
C ARG A 73 8.15 0.09 7.17
N GLN A 74 8.25 0.25 5.84
CA GLN A 74 7.13 0.75 5.04
C GLN A 74 7.15 0.17 3.62
N LEU A 75 5.97 -0.21 3.12
CA LEU A 75 5.70 -0.34 1.69
C LEU A 75 4.91 0.90 1.25
N VAL A 76 5.42 1.63 0.28
CA VAL A 76 4.85 2.92 -0.15
C VAL A 76 4.66 2.93 -1.66
N GLY A 77 3.44 3.18 -2.10
CA GLY A 77 3.13 3.42 -3.49
C GLY A 77 3.19 4.88 -3.91
N VAL A 78 3.69 5.14 -5.10
CA VAL A 78 3.68 6.47 -5.73
C VAL A 78 3.15 6.41 -7.15
N ASP A 79 2.47 7.45 -7.55
CA ASP A 79 1.73 7.53 -8.83
C ASP A 79 2.60 7.64 -10.08
N ARG A 80 3.91 7.83 -9.95
CA ARG A 80 4.85 7.99 -11.07
C ARG A 80 6.22 7.39 -10.76
N PRO A 81 6.81 6.63 -11.68
CA PRO A 81 8.14 6.03 -11.51
C PRO A 81 9.25 7.04 -11.14
N LEU A 82 9.22 8.25 -11.70
CA LEU A 82 10.19 9.30 -11.39
C LEU A 82 10.19 9.75 -9.92
N ARG A 83 9.12 9.47 -9.16
CA ARG A 83 9.01 9.80 -7.74
C ARG A 83 9.60 8.73 -6.83
N VAL A 84 9.74 7.50 -7.31
CA VAL A 84 10.26 6.36 -6.56
C VAL A 84 11.62 6.68 -5.92
N PRO A 85 12.67 7.07 -6.67
CA PRO A 85 13.97 7.34 -6.07
C PRO A 85 13.98 8.59 -5.18
N VAL A 86 13.08 9.54 -5.41
CA VAL A 86 12.99 10.75 -4.58
C VAL A 86 12.45 10.42 -3.20
N LEU A 87 11.35 9.67 -3.15
CA LEU A 87 10.73 9.28 -1.88
C LEU A 87 11.59 8.28 -1.10
N ALA A 88 12.24 7.35 -1.79
CA ALA A 88 13.15 6.39 -1.18
C ALA A 88 14.33 7.09 -0.48
N ARG A 89 14.96 8.07 -1.13
CA ARG A 89 16.02 8.88 -0.50
C ARG A 89 15.52 9.67 0.70
N ALA A 90 14.29 10.19 0.63
CA ALA A 90 13.70 10.89 1.78
C ALA A 90 13.46 9.92 2.96
N LEU A 91 12.96 8.71 2.71
CA LEU A 91 12.78 7.68 3.74
C LEU A 91 14.11 7.25 4.36
N ALA A 92 15.16 7.04 3.53
CA ALA A 92 16.50 6.72 4.02
C ALA A 92 17.04 7.85 4.93
N ALA A 93 16.91 9.10 4.50
CA ALA A 93 17.34 10.27 5.28
C ALA A 93 16.54 10.43 6.60
N LEU A 94 15.30 9.97 6.66
CA LEU A 94 14.47 9.93 7.85
C LEU A 94 14.73 8.71 8.76
N GLY A 95 15.68 7.84 8.39
CA GLY A 95 16.07 6.69 9.20
C GLY A 95 15.18 5.46 9.02
N ALA A 96 14.54 5.29 7.87
CA ALA A 96 13.85 4.05 7.57
C ALA A 96 14.82 2.86 7.66
N VAL A 97 14.44 1.82 8.39
CA VAL A 97 15.23 0.60 8.55
C VAL A 97 15.11 -0.28 7.31
N HIS A 98 13.89 -0.43 6.80
CA HIS A 98 13.61 -1.12 5.55
C HIS A 98 12.35 -0.53 4.92
N ALA A 99 12.43 -0.12 3.67
CA ALA A 99 11.26 0.36 2.95
C ALA A 99 11.33 -0.05 1.48
N LEU A 100 10.16 -0.27 0.90
CA LEU A 100 9.97 -0.40 -0.54
C LEU A 100 9.11 0.76 -1.03
N VAL A 101 9.59 1.49 -2.03
CA VAL A 101 8.82 2.51 -2.74
C VAL A 101 8.56 2.00 -4.14
N VAL A 102 7.29 1.90 -4.52
CA VAL A 102 6.87 1.23 -5.75
C VAL A 102 6.03 2.12 -6.65
N SER A 103 6.13 1.95 -7.96
CA SER A 103 5.27 2.57 -8.96
C SER A 103 5.16 1.70 -10.20
N ASN A 104 3.95 1.27 -10.53
CA ASN A 104 3.71 0.50 -11.75
C ASN A 104 3.59 1.40 -12.97
N SER A 105 4.16 0.99 -14.10
CA SER A 105 4.15 1.72 -15.37
C SER A 105 2.74 1.92 -15.96
N GLY A 106 1.77 1.10 -15.55
CA GLY A 106 0.35 1.21 -15.90
C GLY A 106 -0.42 2.24 -15.06
N ALA A 107 0.27 3.21 -14.42
CA ALA A 107 -0.29 4.25 -13.57
C ALA A 107 -0.86 3.77 -12.23
N GLY A 108 -0.35 2.65 -11.71
CA GLY A 108 -0.66 2.16 -10.36
C GLY A 108 0.37 2.63 -9.33
N ASP A 109 -0.08 2.90 -8.12
CA ASP A 109 0.75 3.17 -6.94
C ASP A 109 0.88 1.91 -6.05
N GLU A 110 0.88 0.74 -6.67
CA GLU A 110 0.96 -0.57 -6.04
C GLU A 110 1.66 -1.58 -6.95
N LEU A 111 1.99 -2.75 -6.41
CA LEU A 111 2.47 -3.89 -7.19
C LEU A 111 1.28 -4.53 -7.92
N LEU A 112 1.40 -4.66 -9.23
CA LEU A 112 0.34 -5.21 -10.09
C LEU A 112 0.86 -6.40 -10.89
N PRO A 113 0.02 -7.41 -11.16
CA PRO A 113 0.39 -8.58 -11.95
C PRO A 113 0.42 -8.30 -13.46
N HIS A 114 0.65 -7.06 -13.84
CA HIS A 114 0.84 -6.63 -15.23
C HIS A 114 1.81 -5.46 -15.33
N GLY A 115 2.49 -5.37 -16.46
CA GLY A 115 3.43 -4.30 -16.73
C GLY A 115 4.67 -4.34 -15.83
N LEU A 116 5.45 -3.27 -15.88
CA LEU A 116 6.69 -3.12 -15.13
C LEU A 116 6.46 -2.26 -13.90
N THR A 117 6.95 -2.68 -12.75
CA THR A 117 6.99 -1.86 -11.52
C THR A 117 8.42 -1.42 -11.25
N ILE A 118 8.62 -0.11 -11.15
CA ILE A 118 9.88 0.46 -10.65
C ILE A 118 9.82 0.41 -9.14
N VAL A 119 10.86 -0.15 -8.53
CA VAL A 119 10.99 -0.35 -7.10
C VAL A 119 12.26 0.32 -6.61
N ALA A 120 12.19 1.01 -5.50
CA ALA A 120 13.37 1.40 -4.74
C ALA A 120 13.32 0.72 -3.38
N GLU A 121 14.31 -0.11 -3.10
CA GLU A 121 14.54 -0.66 -1.78
C GLU A 121 15.42 0.28 -0.96
N VAL A 122 14.98 0.57 0.25
CA VAL A 122 15.77 1.27 1.28
C VAL A 122 16.12 0.24 2.35
N ALA A 123 17.40 -0.05 2.49
CA ALA A 123 17.90 -0.94 3.53
C ALA A 123 19.29 -0.47 3.99
N GLU A 124 19.57 -0.53 5.29
CA GLU A 124 20.86 -0.15 5.87
C GLU A 124 21.33 1.28 5.48
N GLY A 125 20.38 2.19 5.23
CA GLY A 125 20.65 3.56 4.79
C GLY A 125 20.96 3.72 3.30
N GLU A 126 21.03 2.64 2.56
CA GLU A 126 21.23 2.63 1.10
C GLU A 126 19.91 2.58 0.34
N VAL A 127 19.94 3.05 -0.90
CA VAL A 127 18.81 2.99 -1.83
C VAL A 127 19.23 2.23 -3.07
N ARG A 128 18.54 1.13 -3.36
CA ARG A 128 18.73 0.32 -4.58
C ARG A 128 17.50 0.43 -5.45
N LEU A 129 17.70 0.56 -6.77
CA LEU A 129 16.63 0.59 -7.75
C LEU A 129 16.55 -0.77 -8.45
N GLU A 130 15.32 -1.26 -8.58
CA GLU A 130 15.02 -2.54 -9.22
C GLU A 130 13.80 -2.40 -10.12
N GLU A 131 13.63 -3.37 -10.99
CA GLU A 131 12.49 -3.54 -11.88
C GLU A 131 11.82 -4.88 -11.58
N TRP A 132 10.56 -4.83 -11.17
CA TRP A 132 9.79 -6.03 -10.85
C TRP A 132 8.60 -6.20 -11.80
N THR A 133 8.30 -7.47 -12.10
CA THR A 133 7.14 -7.88 -12.88
C THR A 133 6.36 -8.96 -12.15
N ALA A 134 5.26 -9.45 -12.69
CA ALA A 134 4.56 -10.61 -12.15
C ALA A 134 5.48 -11.83 -12.00
N ALA A 135 6.41 -12.04 -12.93
CA ALA A 135 7.37 -13.14 -12.89
C ALA A 135 8.31 -13.08 -11.68
N THR A 136 8.62 -11.89 -11.15
CA THR A 136 9.40 -11.72 -9.91
C THR A 136 8.71 -12.40 -8.71
N PHE A 137 7.39 -12.53 -8.75
CA PHE A 137 6.56 -13.18 -7.73
C PHE A 137 6.14 -14.61 -8.11
N GLY A 138 6.67 -15.16 -9.21
CA GLY A 138 6.29 -16.47 -9.72
C GLY A 138 4.90 -16.53 -10.36
N LEU A 139 4.35 -15.38 -10.73
CA LEU A 139 3.02 -15.25 -11.32
C LEU A 139 3.09 -15.02 -12.84
N PRO A 140 2.05 -15.43 -13.59
CA PRO A 140 1.89 -15.04 -14.98
C PRO A 140 1.50 -13.57 -15.09
N GLU A 141 1.86 -12.94 -16.21
CA GLU A 141 1.35 -11.61 -16.53
C GLU A 141 -0.16 -11.67 -16.80
N ARG A 142 -0.91 -10.70 -16.27
CA ARG A 142 -2.36 -10.62 -16.35
C ARG A 142 -2.83 -9.49 -17.26
N ASP A 143 -4.05 -9.60 -17.76
CA ASP A 143 -4.67 -8.51 -18.51
C ASP A 143 -5.10 -7.38 -17.56
N PRO A 144 -4.62 -6.14 -17.76
CA PRO A 144 -5.00 -5.01 -16.89
C PRO A 144 -6.52 -4.74 -16.86
N ARG A 145 -7.27 -5.16 -17.88
CA ARG A 145 -8.74 -5.03 -17.91
C ARG A 145 -9.44 -5.85 -16.83
N GLU A 146 -8.84 -6.96 -16.40
CA GLU A 146 -9.37 -7.82 -15.34
C GLU A 146 -9.20 -7.21 -13.93
N MET A 147 -8.36 -6.15 -13.80
CA MET A 147 -8.16 -5.40 -12.57
C MET A 147 -9.23 -4.33 -12.31
N ALA A 148 -10.16 -4.14 -13.26
CA ALA A 148 -11.16 -3.09 -13.13
C ALA A 148 -12.02 -3.27 -11.87
N GLY A 149 -12.08 -2.21 -11.07
CA GLY A 149 -12.97 -2.09 -9.91
C GLY A 149 -14.22 -1.25 -10.24
N GLY A 150 -14.90 -0.82 -9.17
CA GLY A 150 -16.12 -0.03 -9.26
C GLY A 150 -16.24 1.04 -8.18
N ASN A 151 -17.44 1.22 -7.66
CA ASN A 151 -17.69 2.03 -6.48
C ASN A 151 -17.23 1.30 -5.19
N ALA A 152 -17.41 1.91 -4.04
CA ALA A 152 -16.96 1.37 -2.76
C ALA A 152 -17.60 0.01 -2.44
N GLU A 153 -18.90 -0.13 -2.68
CA GLU A 153 -19.64 -1.36 -2.43
C GLU A 153 -19.18 -2.50 -3.34
N THR A 154 -18.98 -2.21 -4.64
CA THR A 154 -18.45 -3.17 -5.60
C THR A 154 -17.04 -3.63 -5.18
N ASN A 155 -16.18 -2.70 -4.82
CA ASN A 155 -14.81 -3.04 -4.42
C ASN A 155 -14.77 -3.78 -3.07
N ALA A 156 -15.68 -3.47 -2.15
CA ALA A 156 -15.83 -4.22 -0.92
C ALA A 156 -16.29 -5.66 -1.17
N ALA A 157 -17.20 -5.87 -2.13
CA ALA A 157 -17.61 -7.23 -2.53
C ALA A 157 -16.45 -8.00 -3.18
N ILE A 158 -15.67 -7.36 -4.06
CA ILE A 158 -14.46 -7.94 -4.65
C ILE A 158 -13.47 -8.34 -3.56
N LEU A 159 -13.24 -7.49 -2.58
CA LEU A 159 -12.29 -7.79 -1.49
C LEU A 159 -12.78 -8.98 -0.65
N ARG A 160 -14.08 -9.07 -0.35
CA ARG A 160 -14.66 -10.23 0.34
C ARG A 160 -14.45 -11.52 -0.46
N SER A 161 -14.71 -11.52 -1.77
CA SER A 161 -14.54 -12.73 -2.58
C SER A 161 -13.07 -13.18 -2.64
N ILE A 162 -12.11 -12.24 -2.67
CA ILE A 162 -10.68 -12.57 -2.55
C ILE A 162 -10.38 -13.23 -1.20
N LEU A 163 -10.90 -12.69 -0.11
CA LEU A 163 -10.71 -13.25 1.23
C LEU A 163 -11.43 -14.59 1.42
N ASP A 164 -12.51 -14.82 0.67
CA ASP A 164 -13.21 -16.10 0.59
C ASP A 164 -12.51 -17.13 -0.33
N GLY A 165 -11.34 -16.78 -0.89
CA GLY A 165 -10.48 -17.68 -1.66
C GLY A 165 -10.65 -17.58 -3.19
N GLU A 166 -11.39 -16.59 -3.72
CA GLU A 166 -11.49 -16.41 -5.17
C GLU A 166 -10.09 -16.15 -5.78
N GLU A 167 -9.72 -17.00 -6.75
CA GLU A 167 -8.46 -16.85 -7.49
C GLU A 167 -8.59 -15.85 -8.63
N GLY A 168 -7.46 -15.36 -9.13
CA GLY A 168 -7.40 -14.49 -10.29
C GLY A 168 -6.53 -13.24 -10.10
N PRO A 169 -6.51 -12.34 -11.10
CA PRO A 169 -5.59 -11.20 -11.14
C PRO A 169 -5.66 -10.28 -9.93
N ARG A 170 -6.85 -10.08 -9.37
CA ARG A 170 -7.06 -9.22 -8.21
C ARG A 170 -6.47 -9.83 -6.94
N ARG A 171 -6.61 -11.16 -6.76
CA ARG A 171 -5.94 -11.89 -5.68
C ARG A 171 -4.43 -11.84 -5.87
N ASP A 172 -3.94 -12.03 -7.09
CA ASP A 172 -2.50 -11.93 -7.40
C ASP A 172 -1.92 -10.58 -6.95
N ALA A 173 -2.60 -9.47 -7.24
CA ALA A 173 -2.19 -8.15 -6.77
C ALA A 173 -2.16 -8.06 -5.24
N VAL A 174 -3.17 -8.57 -4.54
CA VAL A 174 -3.18 -8.61 -3.07
C VAL A 174 -2.00 -9.41 -2.53
N LEU A 175 -1.72 -10.59 -3.10
CA LEU A 175 -0.61 -11.44 -2.69
C LEU A 175 0.74 -10.76 -2.92
N MET A 176 0.95 -10.10 -4.07
CA MET A 176 2.19 -9.38 -4.38
C MET A 176 2.47 -8.26 -3.36
N ASN A 177 1.47 -7.44 -3.06
CA ASN A 177 1.61 -6.34 -2.10
C ASN A 177 1.76 -6.87 -0.66
N ALA A 178 1.05 -7.94 -0.28
CA ALA A 178 1.21 -8.57 1.02
C ALA A 178 2.61 -9.21 1.17
N ALA A 179 3.12 -9.90 0.13
CA ALA A 179 4.46 -10.47 0.13
C ALA A 179 5.55 -9.40 0.33
N ALA A 180 5.43 -8.28 -0.40
CA ALA A 180 6.34 -7.15 -0.25
C ALA A 180 6.26 -6.54 1.17
N ALA A 181 5.08 -6.42 1.75
CA ALA A 181 4.90 -5.93 3.12
C ALA A 181 5.50 -6.90 4.15
N LEU A 182 5.34 -8.21 3.96
CA LEU A 182 5.94 -9.25 4.80
C LEU A 182 7.48 -9.24 4.71
N LEU A 183 8.04 -9.02 3.52
CA LEU A 183 9.48 -8.86 3.33
C LEU A 183 10.00 -7.63 4.08
N VAL A 184 9.39 -6.47 3.87
CA VAL A 184 9.76 -5.22 4.54
C VAL A 184 9.66 -5.33 6.06
N SER A 185 8.65 -6.02 6.57
CA SER A 185 8.49 -6.24 8.02
C SER A 185 9.55 -7.17 8.61
N GLY A 186 10.24 -7.97 7.80
CA GLY A 186 11.20 -8.98 8.21
C GLY A 186 10.56 -10.30 8.65
N VAL A 187 9.26 -10.47 8.37
CA VAL A 187 8.54 -11.74 8.63
C VAL A 187 8.81 -12.76 7.54
N ALA A 188 8.92 -12.32 6.28
CA ALA A 188 9.31 -13.17 5.17
C ALA A 188 10.81 -13.04 4.87
N LEU A 189 11.43 -14.14 4.45
CA LEU A 189 12.84 -14.22 4.08
C LEU A 189 13.11 -13.62 2.70
N ASP A 190 12.17 -13.83 1.79
CA ASP A 190 12.19 -13.32 0.41
C ASP A 190 10.76 -13.18 -0.12
N LEU A 191 10.61 -12.73 -1.38
CA LEU A 191 9.29 -12.57 -1.99
C LEU A 191 8.54 -13.89 -2.16
N GLY A 192 9.22 -15.01 -2.41
CA GLY A 192 8.61 -16.32 -2.54
C GLY A 192 8.01 -16.82 -1.22
N ASP A 193 8.74 -16.69 -0.11
CA ASP A 193 8.25 -16.97 1.24
C ASP A 193 7.10 -16.03 1.60
N GLY A 194 7.20 -14.75 1.22
CA GLY A 194 6.14 -13.77 1.38
C GLY A 194 4.85 -14.14 0.66
N MET A 195 4.95 -14.58 -0.60
CA MET A 195 3.80 -15.07 -1.40
C MET A 195 3.13 -16.28 -0.75
N ALA A 196 3.93 -17.26 -0.32
CA ALA A 196 3.41 -18.46 0.34
C ALA A 196 2.66 -18.13 1.64
N ARG A 197 3.22 -17.25 2.47
CA ARG A 197 2.59 -16.78 3.73
C ARG A 197 1.32 -16.00 3.49
N ALA A 198 1.33 -15.09 2.50
CA ALA A 198 0.15 -14.30 2.15
C ALA A 198 -0.99 -15.20 1.64
N ALA A 199 -0.69 -16.16 0.78
CA ALA A 199 -1.67 -17.14 0.31
C ALA A 199 -2.23 -17.98 1.46
N ALA A 200 -1.35 -18.53 2.32
CA ALA A 200 -1.77 -19.33 3.47
C ALA A 200 -2.67 -18.55 4.44
N SER A 201 -2.41 -17.23 4.66
CA SER A 201 -3.26 -16.39 5.50
C SER A 201 -4.67 -16.24 4.92
N ILE A 202 -4.80 -15.96 3.62
CA ILE A 202 -6.10 -15.87 2.96
C ILE A 202 -6.82 -17.22 2.99
N ASP A 203 -6.15 -18.31 2.62
CA ASP A 203 -6.75 -19.64 2.46
C ASP A 203 -7.15 -20.26 3.81
N SER A 204 -6.51 -19.88 4.92
CA SER A 204 -6.88 -20.30 6.27
C SER A 204 -7.99 -19.45 6.89
N GLY A 205 -8.30 -18.29 6.34
CA GLY A 205 -9.23 -17.32 6.90
C GLY A 205 -8.71 -16.61 8.15
N ALA A 206 -7.38 -16.56 8.32
CA ALA A 206 -6.73 -15.98 9.49
C ALA A 206 -6.57 -14.45 9.38
#